data_f110ea96d2f64d9dcbe5019fa98ffe22
#
_entry.id   f110ea96d2f64d9dcbe5019fa98ffe22
#
_cell.length_a   1.000
_cell.length_b   1.000
_cell.length_c   1.000
_cell.angle_alpha   90.00
_cell.angle_beta   90.00
_cell.angle_gamma   90.00
#
_symmetry.space_group_name_H-M   'P 1'
#
loop_
_entity.id
_entity.type
_entity.pdbx_description
1 polymer ?
#
loop_
_entity_poly.entity_id
_entity_poly.type
_entity_poly.pdbx_seq_one_letter_code
_entity_poly.pdbx_strand_id
1 'polypeptide(L)'
;MPKKFPQEFKRDVVTVARRGDLTIGEVAADFDVSVESVRRWMRQADIDDGVRDGLTSAEQTEIVQLRRDKRRLEMENEILRRAAAYFARDALPK
;
A
#
# COMPACT_ATOMS: atom_id res chain seq x y z
N MET A 1 1.21 17.22 -6.79
CA MET A 1 0.60 16.10 -6.09
C MET A 1 0.46 14.91 -7.03
N PRO A 2 0.94 13.74 -6.65
CA PRO A 2 0.72 12.58 -7.49
C PRO A 2 -0.78 12.27 -7.55
N LYS A 3 -1.29 12.09 -8.77
CA LYS A 3 -2.67 11.67 -8.97
C LYS A 3 -2.84 10.26 -8.46
N LYS A 4 -3.82 10.05 -7.59
CA LYS A 4 -4.26 8.71 -7.21
C LYS A 4 -5.39 8.30 -8.14
N PHE A 5 -5.22 7.15 -8.79
CA PHE A 5 -6.24 6.62 -9.67
C PHE A 5 -7.13 5.65 -8.90
N PRO A 6 -8.47 5.69 -9.11
CA PRO A 6 -9.36 4.72 -8.49
C PRO A 6 -9.02 3.29 -8.92
N GLN A 7 -9.30 2.33 -8.04
CA GLN A 7 -9.01 0.93 -8.33
C GLN A 7 -9.76 0.42 -9.55
N GLU A 8 -11.01 0.87 -9.75
CA GLU A 8 -11.81 0.52 -10.92
C GLU A 8 -11.15 0.99 -12.22
N PHE A 9 -10.61 2.19 -12.20
CA PHE A 9 -9.92 2.76 -13.36
C PHE A 9 -8.71 1.90 -13.74
N LYS A 10 -7.91 1.51 -12.74
CA LYS A 10 -6.75 0.65 -12.98
C LYS A 10 -7.15 -0.71 -13.55
N ARG A 11 -8.24 -1.28 -13.05
CA ARG A 11 -8.79 -2.55 -13.58
C ARG A 11 -9.19 -2.43 -15.02
N ASP A 12 -9.84 -1.33 -15.37
CA ASP A 12 -10.28 -1.09 -16.77
C ASP A 12 -9.07 -1.00 -17.68
N VAL A 13 -8.05 -0.26 -17.28
CA VAL A 13 -6.81 -0.13 -18.05
C VAL A 13 -6.16 -1.49 -18.27
N VAL A 14 -6.04 -2.28 -17.20
CA VAL A 14 -5.44 -3.62 -17.27
C VAL A 14 -6.27 -4.54 -18.17
N THR A 15 -7.59 -4.49 -18.05
CA THR A 15 -8.49 -5.31 -18.87
C THR A 15 -8.29 -5.02 -20.36
N VAL A 16 -8.24 -3.75 -20.73
CA VAL A 16 -8.02 -3.35 -22.12
C VAL A 16 -6.63 -3.76 -22.58
N ALA A 17 -5.62 -3.57 -21.75
CA ALA A 17 -4.24 -3.93 -22.08
C ALA A 17 -4.07 -5.45 -22.29
N ARG A 18 -4.77 -6.26 -21.50
CA ARG A 18 -4.71 -7.72 -21.59
C ARG A 18 -5.37 -8.29 -22.83
N ARG A 19 -6.28 -7.55 -23.47
CA ARG A 19 -6.92 -8.00 -24.70
C ARG A 19 -5.92 -8.22 -25.84
N GLY A 20 -4.83 -7.46 -25.85
CA GLY A 20 -3.79 -7.60 -26.86
C GLY A 20 -4.10 -6.92 -28.19
N ASP A 21 -5.25 -6.25 -28.32
CA ASP A 21 -5.65 -5.54 -29.54
C ASP A 21 -4.84 -4.27 -29.75
N LEU A 22 -4.40 -3.65 -28.65
CA LEU A 22 -3.69 -2.40 -28.64
C LEU A 22 -2.30 -2.58 -28.01
N THR A 23 -1.35 -1.78 -28.47
CA THR A 23 -0.06 -1.72 -27.80
C THR A 23 -0.21 -1.03 -26.44
N ILE A 24 0.74 -1.25 -25.56
CA ILE A 24 0.75 -0.59 -24.25
C ILE A 24 0.75 0.94 -24.42
N GLY A 25 1.49 1.45 -25.41
CA GLY A 25 1.51 2.88 -25.72
C GLY A 25 0.14 3.42 -26.13
N GLU A 26 -0.59 2.64 -26.94
CA GLU A 26 -1.94 3.04 -27.36
C GLU A 26 -2.92 3.03 -26.20
N VAL A 27 -2.84 2.02 -25.33
CA VAL A 27 -3.66 1.95 -24.12
C VAL A 27 -3.38 3.15 -23.21
N ALA A 28 -2.10 3.45 -23.00
CA ALA A 28 -1.69 4.59 -22.19
C ALA A 28 -2.23 5.90 -22.73
N ALA A 29 -2.17 6.09 -24.06
CA ALA A 29 -2.70 7.30 -24.71
C ALA A 29 -4.21 7.39 -24.57
N ASP A 30 -4.92 6.29 -24.76
CA ASP A 30 -6.39 6.26 -24.69
C ASP A 30 -6.92 6.59 -23.29
N PHE A 31 -6.21 6.16 -22.25
CA PHE A 31 -6.59 6.43 -20.86
C PHE A 31 -5.90 7.65 -20.25
N ASP A 32 -5.07 8.33 -21.05
CA ASP A 32 -4.31 9.51 -20.60
C ASP A 32 -3.45 9.23 -19.36
N VAL A 33 -2.72 8.13 -19.42
CA VAL A 33 -1.78 7.73 -18.37
C VAL A 33 -0.42 7.39 -18.99
N SER A 34 0.61 7.28 -18.16
CA SER A 34 1.93 6.92 -18.64
C SER A 34 2.01 5.44 -18.98
N VAL A 35 2.90 5.09 -19.92
CA VAL A 35 3.20 3.69 -20.27
C VAL A 35 3.67 2.93 -19.02
N GLU A 36 4.49 3.57 -18.19
CA GLU A 36 4.99 2.96 -16.96
C GLU A 36 3.86 2.61 -15.99
N SER A 37 2.85 3.48 -15.89
CA SER A 37 1.68 3.20 -15.05
C SER A 37 0.94 1.97 -15.55
N VAL A 38 0.72 1.86 -16.86
CA VAL A 38 0.05 0.68 -17.44
C VAL A 38 0.85 -0.57 -17.14
N ARG A 39 2.14 -0.56 -17.34
CA ARG A 39 3.02 -1.72 -17.07
C ARG A 39 3.00 -2.10 -15.60
N ARG A 40 3.06 -1.11 -14.72
CA ARG A 40 3.04 -1.33 -13.27
C ARG A 40 1.73 -1.96 -12.84
N TRP A 41 0.60 -1.45 -13.36
CA TRP A 41 -0.71 -1.99 -13.01
C TRP A 41 -0.92 -3.41 -13.55
N MET A 42 -0.42 -3.68 -14.75
CA MET A 42 -0.46 -5.03 -15.33
C MET A 42 0.38 -6.01 -14.48
N ARG A 43 1.56 -5.59 -14.07
CA ARG A 43 2.43 -6.40 -13.22
C ARG A 43 1.77 -6.71 -11.87
N GLN A 44 1.19 -5.69 -11.25
CA GLN A 44 0.49 -5.86 -9.98
C GLN A 44 -0.74 -6.77 -10.13
N ALA A 45 -1.48 -6.63 -11.21
CA ALA A 45 -2.61 -7.50 -11.50
C ALA A 45 -2.18 -8.96 -11.66
N ASP A 46 -1.04 -9.19 -12.34
CA ASP A 46 -0.49 -10.54 -12.49
C ASP A 46 -0.08 -11.13 -11.15
N ILE A 47 0.47 -10.32 -10.26
CA ILE A 47 0.83 -10.75 -8.90
C ILE A 47 -0.44 -11.08 -8.11
N ASP A 48 -1.44 -10.22 -8.16
CA ASP A 48 -2.70 -10.42 -7.44
C ASP A 48 -3.46 -11.65 -7.93
N ASP A 49 -3.33 -11.97 -9.21
CA ASP A 49 -3.95 -13.15 -9.82
C ASP A 49 -3.12 -14.44 -9.64
N GLY A 50 -1.96 -14.33 -9.00
CA GLY A 50 -1.11 -15.48 -8.74
C GLY A 50 -0.26 -15.94 -9.93
N VAL A 51 -0.26 -15.18 -11.03
CA VAL A 51 0.53 -15.50 -12.22
C VAL A 51 2.01 -15.16 -12.02
N ARG A 52 2.28 -14.22 -11.13
CA ARG A 52 3.63 -13.71 -10.88
C ARG A 52 3.89 -13.66 -9.38
N ASP A 53 5.11 -14.00 -8.97
CA ASP A 53 5.51 -13.89 -7.57
C ASP A 53 5.66 -12.44 -7.16
N GLY A 54 5.26 -12.15 -5.94
CA GLY A 54 5.36 -10.82 -5.35
C GLY A 54 4.30 -10.61 -4.29
N LEU A 55 4.33 -9.45 -3.65
CA LEU A 55 3.32 -9.09 -2.67
C LEU A 55 2.06 -8.63 -3.39
N THR A 56 0.93 -9.24 -3.04
CA THR A 56 -0.38 -8.80 -3.55
C THR A 56 -0.72 -7.42 -2.99
N SER A 57 -1.68 -6.75 -3.63
CA SER A 57 -2.17 -5.46 -3.15
C SER A 57 -2.73 -5.57 -1.74
N ALA A 58 -3.43 -6.66 -1.44
CA ALA A 58 -3.97 -6.92 -0.11
C ALA A 58 -2.86 -7.07 0.92
N GLU A 59 -1.81 -7.83 0.58
CA GLU A 59 -0.66 -8.01 1.46
C GLU A 59 0.08 -6.70 1.71
N GLN A 60 0.24 -5.87 0.69
CA GLN A 60 0.87 -4.55 0.83
C GLN A 60 0.07 -3.65 1.78
N THR A 61 -1.25 -3.65 1.65
CA THR A 61 -2.14 -2.89 2.54
C THR A 61 -2.01 -3.39 3.97
N GLU A 62 -1.97 -4.70 4.17
CA GLU A 62 -1.79 -5.32 5.47
C GLU A 62 -0.47 -4.89 6.11
N ILE A 63 0.62 -4.91 5.36
CA ILE A 63 1.94 -4.48 5.85
C ILE A 63 1.90 -3.02 6.31
N VAL A 64 1.29 -2.14 5.53
CA VAL A 64 1.17 -0.72 5.89
C VAL A 64 0.38 -0.57 7.19
N GLN A 65 -0.72 -1.30 7.33
CA GLN A 65 -1.55 -1.25 8.53
C GLN A 65 -0.80 -1.78 9.75
N LEU A 66 -0.10 -2.90 9.60
CA LEU A 66 0.69 -3.49 10.68
C LEU A 66 1.81 -2.55 11.14
N ARG A 67 2.45 -1.84 10.22
CA ARG A 67 3.48 -0.85 10.56
C ARG A 67 2.90 0.32 11.35
N ARG A 68 1.71 0.77 10.99
CA ARG A 68 1.01 1.84 11.73
C ARG A 68 0.63 1.38 13.13
N ASP A 69 0.08 0.18 13.24
CA ASP A 69 -0.31 -0.41 14.52
C ASP A 69 0.91 -0.59 15.43
N LYS A 70 2.01 -1.07 14.87
CA LYS A 70 3.26 -1.23 15.60
C LYS A 70 3.74 0.11 16.17
N ARG A 71 3.76 1.16 15.37
CA ARG A 71 4.18 2.50 15.82
C ARG A 71 3.28 3.03 16.91
N ARG A 72 1.96 2.84 16.77
CA ARG A 72 1.00 3.26 17.78
C ARG A 72 1.23 2.52 19.10
N LEU A 73 1.39 1.20 19.04
CA LEU A 73 1.61 0.39 20.22
C LEU A 73 2.94 0.70 20.91
N GLU A 74 3.98 0.96 20.13
CA GLU A 74 5.27 1.38 20.67
C GLU A 74 5.16 2.72 21.40
N MET A 75 4.42 3.66 20.84
CA MET A 75 4.20 4.97 21.47
C MET A 75 3.37 4.83 22.76
N GLU A 76 2.30 4.05 22.72
CA GLU A 76 1.47 3.80 23.90
C GLU A 76 2.30 3.13 25.01
N ASN A 77 3.14 2.17 24.63
CA ASN A 77 4.02 1.49 25.57
C ASN A 77 5.04 2.46 26.20
N GLU A 78 5.61 3.34 25.41
CA GLU A 78 6.55 4.34 25.93
C GLU A 78 5.86 5.30 26.91
N ILE A 79 4.66 5.75 26.59
CA ILE A 79 3.87 6.62 27.47
C ILE A 79 3.58 5.91 28.80
N LEU A 80 3.17 4.64 28.73
CA LEU A 80 2.87 3.84 29.93
C LEU A 80 4.11 3.62 30.77
N ARG A 81 5.27 3.37 30.15
CA ARG A 81 6.54 3.22 30.89
C ARG A 81 6.91 4.49 31.62
N ARG A 82 6.77 5.64 30.97
CA ARG A 82 7.05 6.95 31.58
C ARG A 82 6.11 7.22 32.73
N ALA A 83 4.82 6.94 32.55
CA ALA A 83 3.82 7.11 33.60
C ALA A 83 4.13 6.19 34.80
N ALA A 84 4.45 4.93 34.54
CA ALA A 84 4.80 3.98 35.59
C ALA A 84 6.04 4.42 36.37
N ALA A 85 7.06 4.90 35.67
CA ALA A 85 8.28 5.41 36.33
C ALA A 85 7.98 6.65 37.16
N TYR A 86 7.13 7.52 36.68
CA TYR A 86 6.72 8.72 37.40
C TYR A 86 5.97 8.36 38.69
N PHE A 87 5.00 7.47 38.60
CA PHE A 87 4.24 7.00 39.78
C PHE A 87 5.12 6.27 40.76
N ALA A 88 6.05 5.46 40.28
CA ALA A 88 6.99 4.74 41.16
C ALA A 88 7.88 5.73 41.94
N ARG A 89 8.32 6.81 41.28
CA ARG A 89 9.11 7.85 41.91
C ARG A 89 8.34 8.53 43.05
N ASP A 90 7.06 8.87 42.80
CA ASP A 90 6.22 9.52 43.79
C ASP A 90 5.87 8.61 44.97
N ALA A 91 5.81 7.31 44.72
CA ALA A 91 5.51 6.30 45.76
C ALA A 91 6.68 5.97 46.65
N LEU A 92 7.93 6.33 46.28
CA LEU A 92 9.09 6.02 47.08
C LEU A 92 9.15 6.93 48.31
N PRO A 93 9.47 6.37 49.50
CA PRO A 93 9.68 7.19 50.66
C PRO A 93 10.91 8.09 50.48
N LYS A 94 10.78 9.29 50.94
CA LYS A 94 11.89 10.25 50.92
C LYS A 94 12.92 9.96 51.97
#